data_c1a842f83d115a0b874af67fc774e455
#
_entry.id   c1a842f83d115a0b874af67fc774e455
#
_cell.length_a   1.000
_cell.length_b   1.000
_cell.length_c   1.000
_cell.angle_alpha   90.00
_cell.angle_beta   90.00
_cell.angle_gamma   90.00
#
_symmetry.space_group_name_H-M   'P 1'
#
loop_
_entity.id
_entity.type
_entity.pdbx_description
1 polymer ?
#
loop_
_entity_poly.entity_id
_entity_poly.type
_entity_poly.pdbx_seq_one_letter_code
_entity_poly.pdbx_strand_id
1 'polypeptide(L)'
;MIASSLTRPVELSPQPASARRQLAKALCDAGWDGDIDAVLLAVHEAMVNAQRHGGGVTRATATVDGETLVVEVADRGRGFGVAESPPMPDTSAETGRGLFLISRLADDAHVERSGDEICFVLRFER
;
A
#
# COMPACT_ATOMS: atom_id res chain seq x y z
N MET A 1 1.78 1.88 -28.66
CA MET A 1 1.77 1.52 -28.09
C MET A 1 1.83 1.65 -26.98
N ILE A 2 1.79 1.67 -26.51
CA ILE A 2 1.78 1.84 -25.58
C ILE A 2 2.19 1.43 -24.65
N ALA A 3 2.56 1.13 -24.39
CA ALA A 3 3.15 0.67 -23.58
C ALA A 3 3.42 1.18 -22.44
N SER A 4 2.87 1.85 -21.89
CA SER A 4 3.14 2.46 -20.69
C SER A 4 2.81 1.62 -19.52
N SER A 5 2.29 0.44 -19.67
CA SER A 5 1.97 -0.35 -18.51
C SER A 5 3.21 -0.89 -17.85
N LEU A 6 3.26 -0.82 -16.55
CA LEU A 6 4.28 -1.47 -15.75
C LEU A 6 3.77 -2.86 -15.42
N THR A 7 4.20 -3.84 -16.17
CA THR A 7 3.78 -5.18 -15.88
C THR A 7 4.68 -5.85 -14.86
N ARG A 8 5.80 -5.21 -14.52
CA ARG A 8 6.67 -5.71 -13.48
C ARG A 8 6.59 -4.81 -12.27
N PRO A 9 6.67 -5.39 -11.07
CA PRO A 9 6.62 -4.55 -9.87
C PRO A 9 7.80 -3.59 -9.81
N VAL A 10 7.52 -2.37 -9.40
CA VAL A 10 8.54 -1.40 -9.10
C VAL A 10 8.79 -1.48 -7.60
N GLU A 11 10.04 -1.66 -7.22
CA GLU A 11 10.37 -1.73 -5.81
C GLU A 11 10.41 -0.33 -5.22
N LEU A 12 9.82 -0.21 -4.05
CA LEU A 12 9.79 1.05 -3.33
C LEU A 12 10.66 0.95 -2.10
N SER A 13 11.19 2.09 -1.68
CA SER A 13 11.97 2.16 -0.46
C SER A 13 11.12 1.76 0.74
N PRO A 14 11.71 1.14 1.77
CA PRO A 14 10.97 0.90 3.01
C PRO A 14 10.70 2.16 3.82
N GLN A 15 11.28 3.29 3.42
CA GLN A 15 11.06 4.56 4.11
C GLN A 15 9.87 5.28 3.48
N PRO A 16 8.86 5.65 4.26
CA PRO A 16 7.63 6.20 3.67
C PRO A 16 7.83 7.42 2.78
N ALA A 17 8.68 8.34 3.19
CA ALA A 17 8.88 9.55 2.40
C ALA A 17 9.53 9.25 1.06
N SER A 18 10.53 8.37 1.06
CA SER A 18 11.20 7.98 -0.18
C SER A 18 10.26 7.18 -1.07
N ALA A 19 9.50 6.27 -0.47
CA ALA A 19 8.55 5.46 -1.22
C ALA A 19 7.51 6.35 -1.90
N ARG A 20 7.06 7.39 -1.20
CA ARG A 20 6.07 8.29 -1.77
C ARG A 20 6.58 8.98 -3.02
N ARG A 21 7.83 9.46 -2.96
CA ARG A 21 8.42 10.11 -4.14
C ARG A 21 8.59 9.14 -5.29
N GLN A 22 9.07 7.94 -4.97
CA GLN A 22 9.27 6.91 -5.99
C GLN A 22 7.95 6.52 -6.64
N LEU A 23 6.92 6.37 -5.82
CA LEU A 23 5.62 5.97 -6.32
C LEU A 23 5.02 7.06 -7.20
N ALA A 24 5.11 8.32 -6.76
CA ALA A 24 4.60 9.41 -7.57
C ALA A 24 5.26 9.45 -8.93
N LYS A 25 6.59 9.27 -8.96
CA LYS A 25 7.30 9.25 -10.22
C LYS A 25 6.90 8.06 -11.08
N ALA A 26 6.78 6.89 -10.47
CA ALA A 26 6.43 5.70 -11.23
C ALA A 26 5.04 5.83 -11.86
N LEU A 27 4.09 6.39 -11.14
CA LEU A 27 2.75 6.57 -11.66
C LEU A 27 2.73 7.59 -12.79
N CYS A 28 3.50 8.65 -12.64
CA CYS A 28 3.61 9.64 -13.68
C CYS A 28 4.25 9.05 -14.94
N ASP A 29 5.34 8.31 -14.76
CA ASP A 29 6.04 7.71 -15.89
C ASP A 29 5.17 6.68 -16.60
N ALA A 30 4.32 5.99 -15.85
CA ALA A 30 3.43 4.98 -16.43
C ALA A 30 2.18 5.59 -17.05
N GLY A 31 1.96 6.88 -16.84
CA GLY A 31 0.77 7.52 -17.36
C GLY A 31 -0.51 7.10 -16.65
N TRP A 32 -0.39 6.65 -15.41
CA TRP A 32 -1.56 6.26 -14.65
C TRP A 32 -2.25 7.54 -14.16
N ASP A 33 -3.51 7.69 -14.49
CA ASP A 33 -4.20 8.96 -14.26
C ASP A 33 -5.34 8.85 -13.25
N GLY A 34 -5.24 7.94 -12.33
CA GLY A 34 -6.17 7.90 -11.22
C GLY A 34 -5.85 8.98 -10.19
N ASP A 35 -6.46 8.84 -9.02
CA ASP A 35 -6.29 9.82 -7.95
C ASP A 35 -4.96 9.55 -7.23
N ILE A 36 -3.92 10.22 -7.69
CA ILE A 36 -2.58 10.00 -7.16
C ILE A 36 -2.47 10.41 -5.71
N ASP A 37 -3.12 11.50 -5.33
CA ASP A 37 -3.06 11.93 -3.92
C ASP A 37 -3.66 10.87 -3.00
N ALA A 38 -4.76 10.27 -3.40
CA ALA A 38 -5.35 9.20 -2.59
C ALA A 38 -4.41 8.02 -2.47
N VAL A 39 -3.77 7.65 -3.58
CA VAL A 39 -2.81 6.55 -3.56
C VAL A 39 -1.66 6.85 -2.60
N LEU A 40 -1.07 8.03 -2.73
CA LEU A 40 0.08 8.37 -1.91
C LEU A 40 -0.27 8.39 -0.43
N LEU A 41 -1.44 8.89 -0.09
CA LEU A 41 -1.86 8.91 1.30
C LEU A 41 -2.11 7.51 1.84
N ALA A 42 -2.81 6.68 1.09
CA ALA A 42 -3.10 5.33 1.54
C ALA A 42 -1.84 4.51 1.72
N VAL A 43 -0.91 4.61 0.78
CA VAL A 43 0.34 3.87 0.87
C VAL A 43 1.19 4.38 2.03
N HIS A 44 1.20 5.69 2.24
CA HIS A 44 1.92 6.26 3.39
C HIS A 44 1.38 5.67 4.69
N GLU A 45 0.06 5.62 4.84
CA GLU A 45 -0.54 5.08 6.05
C GLU A 45 -0.21 3.60 6.23
N ALA A 46 -0.22 2.84 5.14
CA ALA A 46 0.12 1.43 5.22
C ALA A 46 1.56 1.24 5.68
N MET A 47 2.47 2.06 5.18
CA MET A 47 3.88 1.95 5.55
C MET A 47 4.13 2.38 6.98
N VAL A 48 3.45 3.44 7.43
CA VAL A 48 3.57 3.87 8.81
C VAL A 48 3.04 2.80 9.75
N ASN A 49 1.94 2.16 9.38
CA ASN A 49 1.40 1.07 10.18
C ASN A 49 2.39 -0.09 10.26
N ALA A 50 3.04 -0.41 9.15
CA ALA A 50 4.03 -1.48 9.15
C ALA A 50 5.20 -1.14 10.07
N GLN A 51 5.61 0.11 10.10
CA GLN A 51 6.69 0.54 10.99
C GLN A 51 6.29 0.49 12.44
N ARG A 52 5.07 0.91 12.74
CA ARG A 52 4.62 0.99 14.13
C ARG A 52 4.29 -0.37 14.70
N HIS A 53 3.68 -1.20 13.91
CA HIS A 53 3.06 -2.42 14.44
C HIS A 53 3.59 -3.69 13.83
N GLY A 54 4.24 -3.60 12.68
CA GLY A 54 4.69 -4.78 11.95
C GLY A 54 6.17 -5.07 12.04
N GLY A 55 6.91 -4.29 12.80
CA GLY A 55 8.35 -4.52 12.90
C GLY A 55 9.13 -3.92 11.74
N GLY A 56 8.50 -3.08 10.95
CA GLY A 56 9.17 -2.40 9.83
C GLY A 56 8.79 -3.01 8.49
N VAL A 57 8.91 -2.19 7.47
CA VAL A 57 8.60 -2.62 6.11
C VAL A 57 9.73 -3.51 5.62
N THR A 58 9.38 -4.71 5.19
CA THR A 58 10.37 -5.63 4.61
C THR A 58 10.38 -5.57 3.10
N ARG A 59 9.27 -5.17 2.49
CA ARG A 59 9.18 -5.10 1.05
C ARG A 59 8.01 -4.20 0.68
N ALA A 60 8.18 -3.38 -0.33
CA ALA A 60 7.08 -2.58 -0.85
C ALA A 60 7.23 -2.53 -2.36
N THR A 61 6.14 -2.78 -3.07
CA THR A 61 6.15 -2.79 -4.53
C THR A 61 4.90 -2.14 -5.07
N ALA A 62 5.00 -1.66 -6.30
CA ALA A 62 3.87 -1.10 -7.02
C ALA A 62 3.85 -1.67 -8.43
N THR A 63 2.68 -2.08 -8.89
CA THR A 63 2.51 -2.63 -10.22
C THR A 63 1.32 -1.95 -10.87
N VAL A 64 1.55 -1.43 -12.07
CA VAL A 64 0.46 -0.86 -12.87
C VAL A 64 0.17 -1.83 -14.01
N ASP A 65 -1.08 -2.21 -14.13
CA ASP A 65 -1.53 -3.09 -15.20
C ASP A 65 -2.78 -2.44 -15.80
N GLY A 66 -2.58 -1.74 -16.91
CA GLY A 66 -3.67 -1.02 -17.51
C GLY A 66 -4.14 0.11 -16.61
N GLU A 67 -5.36 0.02 -16.18
CA GLU A 67 -5.96 1.06 -15.33
C GLU A 67 -5.85 0.73 -13.85
N THR A 68 -5.35 -0.43 -13.52
CA THR A 68 -5.28 -0.90 -12.15
C THR A 68 -3.89 -0.74 -11.59
N LEU A 69 -3.81 -0.18 -10.40
CA LEU A 69 -2.57 -0.10 -9.64
C LEU A 69 -2.70 -1.01 -8.42
N VAL A 70 -1.69 -1.83 -8.20
CA VAL A 70 -1.63 -2.67 -7.01
C VAL A 70 -0.36 -2.31 -6.25
N VAL A 71 -0.50 -1.97 -4.99
CA VAL A 71 0.64 -1.69 -4.12
C VAL A 71 0.64 -2.70 -3.00
N GLU A 72 1.78 -3.31 -2.76
CA GLU A 72 1.96 -4.27 -1.70
C GLU A 72 2.96 -3.72 -0.69
N VAL A 73 2.59 -3.78 0.57
CA VAL A 73 3.47 -3.35 1.66
C VAL A 73 3.55 -4.51 2.63
N ALA A 74 4.73 -5.10 2.75
CA ALA A 74 4.93 -6.27 3.58
C ALA A 74 5.73 -5.93 4.83
N ASP A 75 5.43 -6.63 5.91
CA ASP A 75 6.18 -6.47 7.15
C ASP A 75 6.34 -7.84 7.79
N ARG A 76 6.91 -7.88 8.99
CA ARG A 76 7.22 -9.14 9.65
C ARG A 76 6.05 -9.76 10.36
N GLY A 77 4.88 -9.14 10.25
CA GLY A 77 3.70 -9.73 10.86
C GLY A 77 3.64 -9.60 12.36
N ARG A 78 4.35 -8.64 12.92
CA ARG A 78 4.32 -8.46 14.36
C ARG A 78 3.34 -7.37 14.69
N GLY A 79 2.93 -7.33 15.87
CA GLY A 79 2.19 -6.21 16.30
C GLY A 79 0.72 -6.38 16.26
N PHE A 80 0.07 -6.58 15.10
CA PHE A 80 -1.32 -6.80 15.27
C PHE A 80 -1.68 -8.09 14.80
N GLY A 81 -2.10 -8.94 15.43
CA GLY A 81 -2.53 -10.19 15.04
C GLY A 81 -3.62 -10.01 14.03
N VAL A 82 -3.31 -9.43 12.97
CA VAL A 82 -4.27 -8.98 12.05
C VAL A 82 -4.95 -10.10 11.39
N ALA A 83 -6.18 -10.01 11.36
CA ALA A 83 -6.96 -10.96 10.67
C ALA A 83 -6.90 -10.71 9.20
N GLU A 84 -7.62 -11.44 8.47
CA GLU A 84 -7.57 -11.43 7.05
C GLU A 84 -8.00 -10.12 6.45
N SER A 85 -8.81 -9.37 7.13
CA SER A 85 -9.17 -8.06 6.63
C SER A 85 -9.17 -7.09 7.77
N PRO A 86 -8.84 -5.83 7.51
CA PRO A 86 -8.82 -4.84 8.57
C PRO A 86 -10.21 -4.68 9.13
N PRO A 87 -10.33 -4.73 10.44
CA PRO A 87 -11.63 -4.51 11.04
C PRO A 87 -12.03 -3.05 10.94
N MET A 88 -13.29 -2.82 11.06
CA MET A 88 -13.76 -1.45 11.19
C MET A 88 -13.13 -0.86 12.43
N PRO A 89 -12.44 0.23 12.32
CA PRO A 89 -11.64 0.70 13.43
C PRO A 89 -12.47 1.38 14.50
N ASP A 90 -11.93 1.28 15.67
CA ASP A 90 -12.34 2.13 16.76
C ASP A 90 -11.67 3.47 16.51
N THR A 91 -12.45 4.50 16.40
CA THR A 91 -11.91 5.79 16.02
C THR A 91 -10.98 6.38 17.07
N SER A 92 -10.97 5.85 18.26
CA SER A 92 -10.06 6.35 19.27
C SER A 92 -8.64 5.82 19.08
N ALA A 93 -8.45 4.79 18.31
CA ALA A 93 -7.15 4.19 18.14
C ALA A 93 -6.47 4.76 16.89
N GLU A 94 -5.22 5.18 17.05
CA GLU A 94 -4.46 5.72 15.96
C GLU A 94 -4.34 4.73 14.81
N THR A 95 -4.05 3.49 15.15
CA THR A 95 -3.95 2.42 14.18
C THR A 95 -5.25 2.24 13.43
N GLY A 96 -6.36 2.32 14.16
CA GLY A 96 -7.67 2.20 13.55
C GLY A 96 -7.92 3.28 12.53
N ARG A 97 -7.47 4.50 12.81
CA ARG A 97 -7.67 5.59 11.87
C ARG A 97 -6.91 5.37 10.58
N GLY A 98 -5.67 4.87 10.69
CA GLY A 98 -4.89 4.58 9.50
C GLY A 98 -5.53 3.53 8.64
N LEU A 99 -5.99 2.44 9.25
CA LEU A 99 -6.66 1.38 8.51
C LEU A 99 -7.97 1.87 7.90
N PHE A 100 -8.68 2.72 8.62
CA PHE A 100 -9.91 3.28 8.09
C PHE A 100 -9.64 4.13 6.86
N LEU A 101 -8.61 4.97 6.91
CA LEU A 101 -8.23 5.78 5.76
C LEU A 101 -7.89 4.92 4.57
N ILE A 102 -7.12 3.87 4.78
CA ILE A 102 -6.73 2.98 3.71
C ILE A 102 -7.97 2.39 3.05
N SER A 103 -8.91 1.93 3.86
CA SER A 103 -10.11 1.29 3.30
C SER A 103 -11.01 2.28 2.58
N ARG A 104 -10.91 3.58 2.90
CA ARG A 104 -11.68 4.60 2.21
C ARG A 104 -11.03 5.06 0.93
N LEU A 105 -9.71 5.03 0.87
CA LEU A 105 -8.98 5.58 -0.27
C LEU A 105 -8.71 4.54 -1.35
N ALA A 106 -8.51 3.29 -0.97
CA ALA A 106 -8.27 2.22 -1.95
C ALA A 106 -9.58 1.63 -2.40
N ASP A 107 -9.60 1.13 -3.62
CA ASP A 107 -10.80 0.44 -4.12
C ASP A 107 -10.93 -0.93 -3.49
N ASP A 108 -9.80 -1.51 -3.11
CA ASP A 108 -9.79 -2.76 -2.37
C ASP A 108 -8.54 -2.80 -1.53
N ALA A 109 -8.64 -3.36 -0.35
CA ALA A 109 -7.50 -3.52 0.54
C ALA A 109 -7.69 -4.79 1.33
N HIS A 110 -6.66 -5.63 1.34
CA HIS A 110 -6.75 -6.86 2.10
C HIS A 110 -5.36 -7.26 2.58
N VAL A 111 -5.31 -8.24 3.45
CA VAL A 111 -4.08 -8.70 4.06
C VAL A 111 -3.85 -10.15 3.64
N GLU A 112 -2.62 -10.43 3.22
CA GLU A 112 -2.21 -11.78 2.87
C GLU A 112 -1.07 -12.20 3.79
N ARG A 113 -1.08 -13.46 4.20
CA ARG A 113 0.00 -14.00 5.00
C ARG A 113 0.83 -14.94 4.17
N SER A 114 2.14 -14.88 4.37
CA SER A 114 3.04 -15.79 3.71
C SER A 114 4.18 -16.07 4.68
N GLY A 115 4.11 -17.20 5.35
CA GLY A 115 5.10 -17.53 6.38
C GLY A 115 5.05 -16.52 7.50
N ASP A 116 6.18 -15.88 7.77
CA ASP A 116 6.27 -14.88 8.82
C ASP A 116 5.95 -13.47 8.33
N GLU A 117 5.62 -13.34 7.06
CA GLU A 117 5.40 -12.04 6.48
C GLU A 117 3.90 -11.78 6.35
N ILE A 118 3.50 -10.57 6.66
CA ILE A 118 2.14 -10.10 6.41
C ILE A 118 2.22 -9.03 5.35
N CYS A 119 1.39 -9.13 4.35
CA CYS A 119 1.39 -8.19 3.24
C CYS A 119 0.04 -7.51 3.13
N PHE A 120 0.06 -6.19 3.18
CA PHE A 120 -1.09 -5.38 2.83
C PHE A 120 -1.12 -5.22 1.33
N VAL A 121 -2.23 -5.57 0.72
CA VAL A 121 -2.40 -5.42 -0.73
C VAL A 121 -3.47 -4.37 -0.96
N LEU A 122 -3.08 -3.28 -1.60
CA LEU A 122 -3.97 -2.15 -1.89
C LEU A 122 -4.17 -2.08 -3.39
N ARG A 123 -5.41 -1.99 -3.81
CA ARG A 123 -5.72 -1.89 -5.22
C ARG A 123 -6.48 -0.60 -5.49
N PHE A 124 -6.07 0.08 -6.55
CA PHE A 124 -6.67 1.34 -6.96
C PHE A 124 -6.99 1.25 -8.45
N GLU A 125 -8.23 1.59 -8.78
CA GLU A 125 -8.64 1.71 -10.18
C GLU A 125 -8.65 3.16 -10.54
N ARG A 126 -8.27 3.48 -11.75
CA ARG A 126 -8.34 4.85 -12.17
C ARG A 126 -9.76 5.22 -12.61
#